data_e5718101d3d4ed6d3e452bbd36007d12
#
_entry.id   e5718101d3d4ed6d3e452bbd36007d12
#
_cell.length_a   1.000
_cell.length_b   1.000
_cell.length_c   1.000
_cell.angle_alpha   90.00
_cell.angle_beta   90.00
_cell.angle_gamma   90.00
#
_symmetry.space_group_name_H-M   'P 1'
#
loop_
_entity.id
_entity.type
_entity.pdbx_description
1 polymer ?
#
loop_
_entity_poly.entity_id
_entity_poly.type
_entity_poly.pdbx_seq_one_letter_code
_entity_poly.pdbx_strand_id
1 'polypeptide(L)'
;MERGERHQRQIREEQRSGKWDFGDQPALFAVAQAIVKNDQDAIRAAAKALPNLQTPGRDGTTLLYFAMTQSWRRPELAEAVRTLLSLGADPNYTNGKRDSFAMANAVHASAPVLRAMLEAGGNPNARNEFGEPMILKNWYLGYYPDQARSRFDLLLDHGADVNSAMPEDGSDSSGYPLLLYRTKMGLDDKLAYADALALLERGADPNCGGADGMTFGKMLTEHRVHFGRTLKQPPTEFAALWDWAEKHGIVQPAR
;
A
#
# COMPACT_ATOMS: atom_id res chain seq x y z
N MET A 1 -34.90 -1.11 13.55
CA MET A 1 -33.99 -1.72 12.56
C MET A 1 -34.12 -1.06 11.18
N GLU A 2 -35.26 -1.03 10.54
CA GLU A 2 -35.44 -0.50 9.17
C GLU A 2 -35.00 0.97 8.91
N ARG A 3 -35.11 1.88 9.87
CA ARG A 3 -34.65 3.28 9.69
C ARG A 3 -33.12 3.38 9.64
N GLY A 4 -32.41 2.62 10.47
CA GLY A 4 -30.96 2.59 10.47
C GLY A 4 -30.39 1.98 9.18
N GLU A 5 -30.99 0.91 8.68
CA GLU A 5 -30.56 0.24 7.45
C GLU A 5 -30.78 1.12 6.21
N ARG A 6 -31.91 1.84 6.15
CA ARG A 6 -32.20 2.81 5.07
C ARG A 6 -31.20 3.95 5.06
N HIS A 7 -30.87 4.51 6.23
CA HIS A 7 -29.88 5.57 6.36
C HIS A 7 -28.47 5.11 5.91
N GLN A 8 -28.04 3.92 6.32
CA GLN A 8 -26.76 3.34 5.91
C GLN A 8 -26.71 3.04 4.39
N ARG A 9 -27.83 2.64 3.79
CA ARG A 9 -27.93 2.45 2.34
C ARG A 9 -27.78 3.77 1.60
N GLN A 10 -28.47 4.81 2.05
CA GLN A 10 -28.38 6.15 1.47
C GLN A 10 -26.94 6.69 1.53
N ILE A 11 -26.25 6.60 2.66
CA ILE A 11 -24.85 7.04 2.78
C ILE A 11 -23.97 6.30 1.78
N ARG A 12 -24.12 4.97 1.66
CA ARG A 12 -23.33 4.18 0.69
C ARG A 12 -23.60 4.60 -0.76
N GLU A 13 -24.85 4.93 -1.11
CA GLU A 13 -25.19 5.43 -2.45
C GLU A 13 -24.58 6.80 -2.71
N GLU A 14 -24.63 7.71 -1.74
CA GLU A 14 -24.01 9.03 -1.84
C GLU A 14 -22.48 8.94 -1.95
N GLN A 15 -21.83 8.05 -1.22
CA GLN A 15 -20.38 7.77 -1.36
C GLN A 15 -20.03 7.21 -2.73
N ARG A 16 -20.80 6.25 -3.25
CA ARG A 16 -20.56 5.65 -4.58
C ARG A 16 -20.78 6.64 -5.72
N SER A 17 -21.71 7.57 -5.56
CA SER A 17 -21.99 8.58 -6.57
C SER A 17 -21.09 9.80 -6.50
N GLY A 18 -20.27 9.94 -5.46
CA GLY A 18 -19.49 11.14 -5.17
C GLY A 18 -20.29 12.28 -4.57
N LYS A 19 -21.60 12.08 -4.32
CA LYS A 19 -22.44 13.12 -3.72
C LYS A 19 -22.04 13.41 -2.27
N TRP A 20 -21.60 12.39 -1.54
CA TRP A 20 -21.12 12.56 -0.17
C TRP A 20 -19.91 13.49 -0.12
N ASP A 21 -18.96 13.31 -1.03
CA ASP A 21 -17.68 14.04 -1.02
C ASP A 21 -17.78 15.42 -1.66
N PHE A 22 -18.60 15.57 -2.72
CA PHE A 22 -18.59 16.74 -3.60
C PHE A 22 -19.98 17.37 -3.83
N GLY A 23 -21.03 16.89 -3.17
CA GLY A 23 -22.41 17.31 -3.49
C GLY A 23 -22.71 18.80 -3.29
N ASP A 24 -21.95 19.48 -2.45
CA ASP A 24 -22.01 20.93 -2.19
C ASP A 24 -21.09 21.76 -3.10
N GLN A 25 -20.32 21.10 -3.98
CA GLN A 25 -19.39 21.71 -4.94
C GLN A 25 -19.73 21.26 -6.38
N PRO A 26 -20.67 21.92 -7.08
CA PRO A 26 -21.23 21.43 -8.34
C PRO A 26 -20.18 21.10 -9.43
N ALA A 27 -19.10 21.86 -9.51
CA ALA A 27 -18.06 21.63 -10.51
C ALA A 27 -17.25 20.35 -10.20
N LEU A 28 -16.88 20.09 -8.94
CA LEU A 28 -16.24 18.84 -8.53
C LEU A 28 -17.17 17.65 -8.67
N PHE A 29 -18.46 17.83 -8.29
CA PHE A 29 -19.46 16.79 -8.41
C PHE A 29 -19.68 16.36 -9.87
N ALA A 30 -19.65 17.29 -10.83
CA ALA A 30 -19.72 16.96 -12.25
C ALA A 30 -18.58 16.03 -12.69
N VAL A 31 -17.35 16.28 -12.24
CA VAL A 31 -16.21 15.40 -12.51
C VAL A 31 -16.39 14.04 -11.82
N ALA A 32 -16.82 14.02 -10.55
CA ALA A 32 -17.06 12.77 -9.82
C ALA A 32 -18.14 11.91 -10.52
N GLN A 33 -19.19 12.52 -11.04
CA GLN A 33 -20.21 11.82 -11.83
C GLN A 33 -19.65 11.22 -13.13
N ALA A 34 -18.75 11.94 -13.82
CA ALA A 34 -18.07 11.43 -15.01
C ALA A 34 -17.14 10.26 -14.66
N ILE A 35 -16.42 10.33 -13.53
CA ILE A 35 -15.60 9.23 -13.00
C ILE A 35 -16.47 7.98 -12.77
N VAL A 36 -17.57 8.11 -12.06
CA VAL A 36 -18.49 6.99 -11.76
C VAL A 36 -19.01 6.32 -13.03
N LYS A 37 -19.24 7.09 -14.09
CA LYS A 37 -19.66 6.60 -15.41
C LYS A 37 -18.52 6.03 -16.25
N ASN A 38 -17.28 6.21 -15.80
CA ASN A 38 -16.06 5.90 -16.54
C ASN A 38 -15.99 6.60 -17.92
N ASP A 39 -16.54 7.79 -18.01
CA ASP A 39 -16.60 8.60 -19.24
C ASP A 39 -15.40 9.55 -19.29
N GLN A 40 -14.36 9.14 -20.03
CA GLN A 40 -13.08 9.85 -20.11
C GLN A 40 -13.22 11.25 -20.74
N ASP A 41 -14.09 11.39 -21.74
CA ASP A 41 -14.31 12.67 -22.41
C ASP A 41 -15.07 13.64 -21.50
N ALA A 42 -16.08 13.14 -20.77
CA ALA A 42 -16.77 13.92 -19.76
C ALA A 42 -15.84 14.33 -18.59
N ILE A 43 -14.94 13.43 -18.15
CA ILE A 43 -13.91 13.77 -17.14
C ILE A 43 -13.05 14.93 -17.64
N ARG A 44 -12.50 14.83 -18.86
CA ARG A 44 -11.67 15.89 -19.46
C ARG A 44 -12.42 17.20 -19.63
N ALA A 45 -13.67 17.15 -20.08
CA ALA A 45 -14.50 18.33 -20.28
C ALA A 45 -14.84 19.01 -18.96
N ALA A 46 -15.30 18.26 -17.95
CA ALA A 46 -15.67 18.81 -16.66
C ALA A 46 -14.45 19.32 -15.86
N ALA A 47 -13.31 18.62 -15.94
CA ALA A 47 -12.07 19.02 -15.28
C ALA A 47 -11.53 20.39 -15.76
N LYS A 48 -11.78 20.76 -17.04
CA LYS A 48 -11.38 22.07 -17.57
C LYS A 48 -12.09 23.24 -16.88
N ALA A 49 -13.24 23.02 -16.28
CA ALA A 49 -13.99 24.03 -15.54
C ALA A 49 -13.44 24.24 -14.11
N LEU A 50 -12.53 23.40 -13.66
CA LEU A 50 -11.94 23.49 -12.33
C LEU A 50 -10.69 24.39 -12.39
N PRO A 51 -10.52 25.28 -11.40
CA PRO A 51 -9.30 26.09 -11.28
C PRO A 51 -8.10 25.21 -10.86
N ASN A 52 -8.36 24.10 -10.16
CA ASN A 52 -7.36 23.20 -9.61
C ASN A 52 -7.98 21.82 -9.35
N LEU A 53 -7.32 20.76 -9.84
CA LEU A 53 -7.72 19.36 -9.62
C LEU A 53 -7.47 18.88 -8.18
N GLN A 54 -6.65 19.59 -7.41
CA GLN A 54 -6.36 19.31 -6.00
C GLN A 54 -7.36 19.95 -5.05
N THR A 55 -8.36 20.70 -5.55
CA THR A 55 -9.43 21.23 -4.71
C THR A 55 -10.11 20.09 -3.94
N PRO A 56 -10.10 20.11 -2.59
CA PRO A 56 -10.66 19.04 -1.81
C PRO A 56 -12.19 19.16 -1.68
N GLY A 57 -12.86 18.05 -1.68
CA GLY A 57 -14.21 17.91 -1.20
C GLY A 57 -14.27 17.72 0.31
N ARG A 58 -15.33 17.05 0.78
CA ARG A 58 -15.51 16.72 2.20
C ARG A 58 -14.34 15.89 2.73
N ASP A 59 -13.95 16.17 3.96
CA ASP A 59 -12.87 15.47 4.69
C ASP A 59 -11.51 15.45 3.96
N GLY A 60 -11.31 16.40 3.03
CA GLY A 60 -10.08 16.50 2.26
C GLY A 60 -10.00 15.56 1.06
N THR A 61 -11.08 14.86 0.71
CA THR A 61 -11.14 13.96 -0.44
C THR A 61 -10.89 14.71 -1.74
N THR A 62 -9.85 14.33 -2.50
CA THR A 62 -9.61 14.83 -3.86
C THR A 62 -10.28 13.95 -4.90
N LEU A 63 -10.48 14.49 -6.13
CA LEU A 63 -11.00 13.69 -7.24
C LEU A 63 -10.12 12.48 -7.57
N LEU A 64 -8.79 12.62 -7.45
CA LEU A 64 -7.85 11.52 -7.65
C LEU A 64 -8.03 10.43 -6.59
N TYR A 65 -8.12 10.80 -5.31
CA TYR A 65 -8.37 9.85 -4.23
C TYR A 65 -9.72 9.14 -4.41
N PHE A 66 -10.76 9.91 -4.75
CA PHE A 66 -12.08 9.35 -5.05
C PHE A 66 -12.03 8.32 -6.19
N ALA A 67 -11.43 8.68 -7.35
CA ALA A 67 -11.31 7.75 -8.48
C ALA A 67 -10.55 6.48 -8.10
N MET A 68 -9.44 6.63 -7.36
CA MET A 68 -8.64 5.50 -6.87
C MET A 68 -9.47 4.57 -5.96
N THR A 69 -10.18 5.11 -4.98
CA THR A 69 -11.00 4.29 -4.06
C THR A 69 -12.17 3.62 -4.75
N GLN A 70 -12.79 4.28 -5.74
CA GLN A 70 -13.81 3.64 -6.58
C GLN A 70 -13.23 2.47 -7.39
N SER A 71 -11.97 2.57 -7.84
CA SER A 71 -11.29 1.51 -8.60
C SER A 71 -11.00 0.24 -7.79
N TRP A 72 -11.03 0.30 -6.45
CA TRP A 72 -10.81 -0.89 -5.61
C TRP A 72 -11.86 -1.99 -5.85
N ARG A 73 -13.08 -1.62 -6.22
CA ARG A 73 -14.17 -2.56 -6.51
C ARG A 73 -14.60 -2.57 -7.97
N ARG A 74 -14.11 -1.61 -8.73
CA ARG A 74 -14.43 -1.38 -10.14
C ARG A 74 -13.14 -1.17 -10.92
N PRO A 75 -12.43 -2.28 -11.29
CA PRO A 75 -11.10 -2.21 -11.91
C PRO A 75 -11.05 -1.36 -13.18
N GLU A 76 -12.18 -1.28 -13.90
CA GLU A 76 -12.34 -0.45 -15.10
C GLU A 76 -12.10 1.05 -14.84
N LEU A 77 -12.28 1.51 -13.60
CA LEU A 77 -12.04 2.90 -13.22
C LEU A 77 -10.54 3.27 -13.08
N ALA A 78 -9.65 2.32 -13.27
CA ALA A 78 -8.22 2.60 -13.41
C ALA A 78 -7.95 3.61 -14.53
N GLU A 79 -8.79 3.64 -15.58
CA GLU A 79 -8.68 4.61 -16.67
C GLU A 79 -9.02 6.04 -16.21
N ALA A 80 -10.02 6.20 -15.34
CA ALA A 80 -10.34 7.50 -14.75
C ALA A 80 -9.17 8.05 -13.92
N VAL A 81 -8.47 7.16 -13.16
CA VAL A 81 -7.25 7.54 -12.43
C VAL A 81 -6.18 8.04 -13.40
N ARG A 82 -5.88 7.28 -14.46
CA ARG A 82 -4.91 7.69 -15.49
C ARG A 82 -5.28 9.01 -16.16
N THR A 83 -6.56 9.20 -16.46
CA THR A 83 -7.05 10.45 -17.06
C THR A 83 -6.81 11.63 -16.12
N LEU A 84 -7.15 11.53 -14.84
CA LEU A 84 -6.91 12.62 -13.87
C LEU A 84 -5.42 12.93 -13.72
N LEU A 85 -4.55 11.91 -13.64
CA LEU A 85 -3.10 12.09 -13.58
C LEU A 85 -2.59 12.80 -14.85
N SER A 86 -3.07 12.42 -16.03
CA SER A 86 -2.72 13.07 -17.31
C SER A 86 -3.17 14.53 -17.40
N LEU A 87 -4.17 14.92 -16.63
CA LEU A 87 -4.67 16.29 -16.51
C LEU A 87 -3.94 17.11 -15.41
N GLY A 88 -2.96 16.51 -14.73
CA GLY A 88 -2.15 17.17 -13.71
C GLY A 88 -2.69 17.03 -12.29
N ALA A 89 -3.53 16.02 -12.01
CA ALA A 89 -3.83 15.67 -10.62
C ALA A 89 -2.55 15.21 -9.93
N ASP A 90 -2.24 15.80 -8.78
CA ASP A 90 -1.04 15.50 -8.01
C ASP A 90 -1.25 14.27 -7.12
N PRO A 91 -0.52 13.15 -7.36
CA PRO A 91 -0.62 11.95 -6.53
C PRO A 91 -0.14 12.19 -5.09
N ASN A 92 0.70 13.20 -4.87
CA ASN A 92 1.30 13.52 -3.57
C ASN A 92 0.55 14.63 -2.82
N TYR A 93 -0.57 15.11 -3.35
CA TYR A 93 -1.33 16.16 -2.70
C TYR A 93 -1.70 15.79 -1.26
N THR A 94 -1.39 16.67 -0.33
CA THR A 94 -1.81 16.59 1.07
C THR A 94 -2.67 17.82 1.42
N ASN A 95 -3.63 17.64 2.31
CA ASN A 95 -4.46 18.75 2.79
C ASN A 95 -3.91 19.40 4.08
N GLY A 96 -2.64 19.11 4.43
CA GLY A 96 -1.98 19.59 5.64
C GLY A 96 -2.40 18.89 6.93
N LYS A 97 -3.39 18.00 6.88
CA LYS A 97 -3.88 17.23 8.05
C LYS A 97 -3.51 15.76 8.00
N ARG A 98 -3.20 15.23 6.82
CA ARG A 98 -2.83 13.84 6.57
C ARG A 98 -1.82 13.79 5.44
N ASP A 99 -0.78 12.99 5.62
CA ASP A 99 0.20 12.79 4.57
C ASP A 99 -0.43 12.07 3.38
N SER A 100 -0.24 12.64 2.20
CA SER A 100 -0.56 12.08 0.88
C SER A 100 -1.67 11.03 0.86
N PHE A 101 -2.94 11.45 0.95
CA PHE A 101 -4.10 10.55 0.99
C PHE A 101 -4.08 9.52 -0.14
N ALA A 102 -3.86 9.98 -1.38
CA ALA A 102 -3.89 9.12 -2.53
C ALA A 102 -2.71 8.13 -2.52
N MET A 103 -1.47 8.61 -2.40
CA MET A 103 -0.29 7.73 -2.42
C MET A 103 -0.26 6.76 -1.25
N ALA A 104 -0.50 7.21 -0.01
CA ALA A 104 -0.46 6.33 1.16
C ALA A 104 -1.45 5.16 1.09
N ASN A 105 -2.53 5.30 0.32
CA ASN A 105 -3.56 4.28 0.12
C ASN A 105 -3.47 3.55 -1.25
N ALA A 106 -2.54 3.94 -2.13
CA ALA A 106 -2.42 3.36 -3.46
C ALA A 106 -2.07 1.86 -3.45
N VAL A 107 -1.49 1.36 -2.35
CA VAL A 107 -1.22 -0.08 -2.15
C VAL A 107 -2.48 -0.94 -2.01
N HIS A 108 -3.65 -0.34 -1.77
CA HIS A 108 -4.92 -1.05 -1.77
C HIS A 108 -5.55 -1.14 -3.17
N ALA A 109 -5.04 -0.36 -4.12
CA ALA A 109 -5.47 -0.39 -5.52
C ALA A 109 -4.80 -1.55 -6.30
N SER A 110 -5.25 -1.75 -7.54
CA SER A 110 -4.60 -2.69 -8.44
C SER A 110 -3.19 -2.24 -8.83
N ALA A 111 -2.31 -3.18 -9.18
CA ALA A 111 -0.95 -2.85 -9.62
C ALA A 111 -0.91 -1.86 -10.80
N PRO A 112 -1.80 -1.92 -11.81
CA PRO A 112 -1.87 -0.88 -12.86
C PRO A 112 -2.20 0.53 -12.34
N VAL A 113 -3.02 0.67 -11.30
CA VAL A 113 -3.32 1.97 -10.68
C VAL A 113 -2.10 2.48 -9.90
N LEU A 114 -1.48 1.64 -9.07
CA LEU A 114 -0.26 2.00 -8.36
C LEU A 114 0.85 2.41 -9.33
N ARG A 115 1.04 1.67 -10.43
CA ARG A 115 2.00 2.02 -11.49
C ARG A 115 1.73 3.41 -12.04
N ALA A 116 0.49 3.71 -12.42
CA ALA A 116 0.13 5.01 -12.97
C ALA A 116 0.40 6.15 -11.97
N MET A 117 0.13 5.92 -10.68
CA MET A 117 0.42 6.89 -9.62
C MET A 117 1.93 7.16 -9.49
N LEU A 118 2.76 6.10 -9.50
CA LEU A 118 4.21 6.19 -9.39
C LEU A 118 4.83 6.86 -10.64
N GLU A 119 4.38 6.48 -11.85
CA GLU A 119 4.82 7.09 -13.12
C GLU A 119 4.45 8.57 -13.22
N ALA A 120 3.38 9.00 -12.55
CA ALA A 120 3.01 10.41 -12.42
C ALA A 120 3.80 11.17 -11.32
N GLY A 121 4.85 10.58 -10.77
CA GLY A 121 5.71 11.18 -9.74
C GLY A 121 5.22 10.97 -8.31
N GLY A 122 4.34 9.98 -8.08
CA GLY A 122 3.92 9.58 -6.74
C GLY A 122 5.10 9.11 -5.89
N ASN A 123 5.14 9.56 -4.63
CA ASN A 123 6.21 9.23 -3.69
C ASN A 123 6.08 7.77 -3.20
N PRO A 124 7.00 6.84 -3.57
CA PRO A 124 6.95 5.44 -3.13
C PRO A 124 7.21 5.28 -1.62
N ASN A 125 7.71 6.33 -0.96
CA ASN A 125 7.98 6.37 0.48
C ASN A 125 6.88 7.10 1.27
N ALA A 126 5.70 7.30 0.67
CA ALA A 126 4.57 7.89 1.36
C ALA A 126 4.21 7.10 2.63
N ARG A 127 3.81 7.82 3.67
CA ARG A 127 3.36 7.26 4.95
C ARG A 127 1.91 7.64 5.21
N ASN A 128 1.18 6.79 5.92
CA ASN A 128 -0.16 7.11 6.37
C ASN A 128 -0.15 8.02 7.62
N GLU A 129 -1.34 8.36 8.13
CA GLU A 129 -1.53 9.19 9.33
C GLU A 129 -0.91 8.61 10.61
N PHE A 130 -0.58 7.33 10.63
CA PHE A 130 0.09 6.64 11.74
C PHE A 130 1.61 6.55 11.54
N GLY A 131 2.14 7.16 10.47
CA GLY A 131 3.56 7.10 10.12
C GLY A 131 4.01 5.77 9.50
N GLU A 132 3.09 4.85 9.19
CA GLU A 132 3.42 3.56 8.58
C GLU A 132 3.74 3.74 7.09
N PRO A 133 4.90 3.26 6.63
CA PRO A 133 5.24 3.31 5.21
C PRO A 133 4.27 2.49 4.36
N MET A 134 3.88 3.02 3.20
CA MET A 134 2.96 2.32 2.30
C MET A 134 3.48 0.94 1.87
N ILE A 135 4.78 0.76 1.69
CA ILE A 135 5.37 -0.52 1.32
C ILE A 135 5.11 -1.61 2.38
N LEU A 136 5.07 -1.26 3.68
CA LEU A 136 4.72 -2.16 4.77
C LEU A 136 3.23 -2.50 4.79
N LYS A 137 2.38 -1.62 4.28
CA LYS A 137 0.92 -1.83 4.17
C LYS A 137 0.52 -2.72 3.00
N ASN A 138 1.42 -2.99 2.06
CA ASN A 138 1.13 -3.72 0.83
C ASN A 138 0.52 -5.12 1.04
N TRP A 139 0.80 -5.78 2.18
CA TRP A 139 0.29 -7.11 2.51
C TRP A 139 -0.95 -7.11 3.42
N TYR A 140 -1.34 -5.95 3.95
CA TYR A 140 -2.60 -5.84 4.68
C TYR A 140 -3.76 -5.75 3.70
N LEU A 141 -4.91 -6.20 4.12
CA LEU A 141 -6.26 -6.14 3.55
C LEU A 141 -6.43 -5.33 2.24
N GLY A 142 -5.74 -5.74 1.16
CA GLY A 142 -5.93 -5.14 -0.15
C GLY A 142 -7.07 -5.81 -0.92
N TYR A 143 -7.71 -5.08 -1.82
CA TYR A 143 -8.72 -5.64 -2.73
C TYR A 143 -8.14 -6.61 -3.77
N TYR A 144 -6.82 -6.63 -3.93
CA TYR A 144 -6.09 -7.44 -4.90
C TYR A 144 -4.91 -8.15 -4.21
N PRO A 145 -5.18 -9.15 -3.34
CA PRO A 145 -4.13 -9.85 -2.59
C PRO A 145 -3.16 -10.61 -3.51
N ASP A 146 -3.64 -11.12 -4.64
CA ASP A 146 -2.87 -11.77 -5.70
C ASP A 146 -1.85 -10.85 -6.38
N GLN A 147 -2.03 -9.52 -6.27
CA GLN A 147 -1.14 -8.52 -6.83
C GLN A 147 -0.15 -7.92 -5.79
N ALA A 148 -0.14 -8.41 -4.56
CA ALA A 148 0.71 -7.87 -3.50
C ALA A 148 2.19 -7.90 -3.90
N ARG A 149 2.67 -8.99 -4.49
CA ARG A 149 4.05 -9.11 -4.98
C ARG A 149 4.35 -8.11 -6.10
N SER A 150 3.46 -7.97 -7.09
CA SER A 150 3.65 -7.01 -8.17
C SER A 150 3.70 -5.56 -7.68
N ARG A 151 2.87 -5.20 -6.69
CA ARG A 151 2.91 -3.86 -6.07
C ARG A 151 4.19 -3.63 -5.28
N PHE A 152 4.67 -4.65 -4.56
CA PHE A 152 5.93 -4.59 -3.84
C PHE A 152 7.10 -4.32 -4.78
N ASP A 153 7.21 -5.10 -5.86
CA ASP A 153 8.25 -4.90 -6.87
C ASP A 153 8.16 -3.51 -7.51
N LEU A 154 6.94 -3.05 -7.84
CA LEU A 154 6.72 -1.69 -8.37
C LEU A 154 7.23 -0.60 -7.43
N LEU A 155 6.95 -0.70 -6.12
CA LEU A 155 7.41 0.26 -5.14
C LEU A 155 8.94 0.32 -5.09
N LEU A 156 9.59 -0.85 -5.02
CA LEU A 156 11.05 -0.94 -5.00
C LEU A 156 11.68 -0.43 -6.29
N ASP A 157 11.10 -0.75 -7.45
CA ASP A 157 11.59 -0.28 -8.76
C ASP A 157 11.47 1.23 -8.93
N HIS A 158 10.54 1.89 -8.17
CA HIS A 158 10.39 3.34 -8.14
C HIS A 158 11.09 4.01 -6.94
N GLY A 159 11.97 3.30 -6.24
CA GLY A 159 12.83 3.87 -5.20
C GLY A 159 12.21 3.88 -3.80
N ALA A 160 11.31 2.94 -3.50
CA ALA A 160 10.93 2.72 -2.10
C ALA A 160 12.15 2.30 -1.29
N ASP A 161 12.28 2.86 -0.09
CA ASP A 161 13.36 2.55 0.83
C ASP A 161 13.22 1.12 1.36
N VAL A 162 14.16 0.26 0.97
CA VAL A 162 14.23 -1.15 1.39
C VAL A 162 14.41 -1.32 2.90
N ASN A 163 14.91 -0.26 3.59
CA ASN A 163 15.12 -0.23 5.03
C ASN A 163 14.01 0.54 5.78
N SER A 164 12.91 0.88 5.10
CA SER A 164 11.74 1.45 5.76
C SER A 164 11.32 0.64 6.98
N ALA A 165 10.97 1.33 8.07
CA ALA A 165 10.59 0.68 9.33
C ALA A 165 9.19 1.09 9.79
N MET A 166 8.56 0.20 10.56
CA MET A 166 7.35 0.49 11.32
C MET A 166 7.60 1.63 12.32
N PRO A 167 6.58 2.41 12.66
CA PRO A 167 6.69 3.37 13.75
C PRO A 167 7.10 2.71 15.07
N GLU A 168 7.78 3.46 15.93
CA GLU A 168 8.05 3.06 17.31
C GLU A 168 6.83 3.37 18.19
N ASP A 169 5.82 2.50 18.14
CA ASP A 169 4.51 2.68 18.78
C ASP A 169 4.25 1.71 19.95
N GLY A 170 5.25 0.88 20.29
CA GLY A 170 5.16 -0.11 21.36
C GLY A 170 4.39 -1.39 20.97
N SER A 171 4.02 -1.55 19.70
CA SER A 171 3.43 -2.79 19.20
C SER A 171 4.46 -3.92 19.08
N ASP A 172 3.98 -5.16 18.86
CA ASP A 172 4.83 -6.35 18.66
C ASP A 172 5.76 -6.27 17.44
N SER A 173 5.64 -5.25 16.62
CA SER A 173 6.50 -4.99 15.47
C SER A 173 7.04 -3.56 15.48
N SER A 174 7.06 -2.93 16.67
CA SER A 174 7.54 -1.57 16.89
C SER A 174 8.98 -1.40 16.39
N GLY A 175 9.18 -0.42 15.49
CA GLY A 175 10.49 -0.15 14.90
C GLY A 175 11.05 -1.25 13.97
N TYR A 176 10.26 -2.27 13.61
CA TYR A 176 10.75 -3.33 12.73
C TYR A 176 11.00 -2.79 11.32
N PRO A 177 12.25 -2.87 10.82
CA PRO A 177 12.53 -2.67 9.41
C PRO A 177 11.79 -3.69 8.54
N LEU A 178 11.57 -3.33 7.28
CA LEU A 178 10.81 -4.13 6.32
C LEU A 178 11.30 -5.59 6.23
N LEU A 179 12.63 -5.80 6.23
CA LEU A 179 13.24 -7.14 6.24
C LEU A 179 12.79 -7.96 7.46
N LEU A 180 12.91 -7.39 8.65
CA LEU A 180 12.56 -8.08 9.91
C LEU A 180 11.05 -8.33 9.96
N TYR A 181 10.24 -7.35 9.55
CA TYR A 181 8.79 -7.46 9.50
C TYR A 181 8.33 -8.57 8.56
N ARG A 182 8.89 -8.65 7.32
CA ARG A 182 8.56 -9.74 6.38
C ARG A 182 9.03 -11.09 6.88
N THR A 183 10.19 -11.17 7.50
CA THR A 183 10.68 -12.42 8.10
C THR A 183 9.72 -12.92 9.19
N LYS A 184 9.22 -12.03 10.07
CA LYS A 184 8.23 -12.37 11.12
C LYS A 184 6.97 -12.99 10.53
N MET A 185 6.47 -12.45 9.42
CA MET A 185 5.27 -12.97 8.75
C MET A 185 5.46 -14.35 8.12
N GLY A 186 6.70 -14.81 7.96
CA GLY A 186 7.03 -16.07 7.28
C GLY A 186 6.49 -17.34 7.94
N LEU A 187 6.16 -17.30 9.22
CA LEU A 187 5.53 -18.45 9.90
C LEU A 187 4.08 -18.68 9.43
N ASP A 188 3.36 -17.61 9.08
CA ASP A 188 1.97 -17.66 8.62
C ASP A 188 1.87 -17.64 7.09
N ASP A 189 2.84 -16.98 6.43
CA ASP A 189 2.92 -16.82 4.98
C ASP A 189 4.35 -17.12 4.49
N LYS A 190 4.58 -18.34 4.02
CA LYS A 190 5.90 -18.75 3.55
C LYS A 190 6.47 -17.86 2.42
N LEU A 191 5.62 -17.21 1.60
CA LEU A 191 6.07 -16.29 0.55
C LEU A 191 6.76 -15.06 1.14
N ALA A 192 6.50 -14.73 2.40
CA ALA A 192 7.19 -13.65 3.09
C ALA A 192 8.71 -13.87 3.22
N TYR A 193 9.17 -15.13 3.24
CA TYR A 193 10.61 -15.43 3.20
C TYR A 193 11.22 -15.12 1.82
N ALA A 194 10.47 -15.37 0.74
CA ALA A 194 10.91 -14.99 -0.61
C ALA A 194 10.96 -13.46 -0.77
N ASP A 195 10.03 -12.74 -0.16
CA ASP A 195 10.07 -11.27 -0.13
C ASP A 195 11.26 -10.76 0.69
N ALA A 196 11.55 -11.37 1.84
CA ALA A 196 12.71 -11.04 2.66
C ALA A 196 14.04 -11.27 1.89
N LEU A 197 14.14 -12.37 1.15
CA LEU A 197 15.30 -12.63 0.29
C LEU A 197 15.42 -11.56 -0.82
N ALA A 198 14.33 -11.20 -1.47
CA ALA A 198 14.32 -10.14 -2.49
C ALA A 198 14.70 -8.76 -1.95
N LEU A 199 14.38 -8.47 -0.70
CA LEU A 199 14.84 -7.25 -0.02
C LEU A 199 16.35 -7.24 0.18
N LEU A 200 16.93 -8.37 0.63
CA LEU A 200 18.38 -8.52 0.79
C LEU A 200 19.13 -8.37 -0.55
N GLU A 201 18.59 -8.95 -1.62
CA GLU A 201 19.13 -8.80 -2.99
C GLU A 201 19.06 -7.35 -3.49
N ARG A 202 18.15 -6.54 -2.95
CA ARG A 202 18.00 -5.09 -3.24
C ARG A 202 18.70 -4.18 -2.22
N GLY A 203 19.52 -4.75 -1.32
CA GLY A 203 20.37 -3.99 -0.41
C GLY A 203 19.78 -3.67 0.97
N ALA A 204 18.75 -4.41 1.40
CA ALA A 204 18.30 -4.32 2.78
C ALA A 204 19.43 -4.70 3.76
N ASP A 205 19.51 -3.97 4.88
CA ASP A 205 20.52 -4.21 5.91
C ASP A 205 20.23 -5.52 6.68
N PRO A 206 21.06 -6.57 6.54
CA PRO A 206 20.87 -7.83 7.26
C PRO A 206 21.19 -7.74 8.76
N ASN A 207 21.83 -6.65 9.22
CA ASN A 207 22.12 -6.41 10.64
C ASN A 207 21.00 -5.62 11.34
N CYS A 208 19.87 -5.43 10.66
CA CYS A 208 18.74 -4.69 11.19
C CYS A 208 18.13 -5.35 12.44
N GLY A 209 17.51 -4.54 13.29
CA GLY A 209 16.81 -4.99 14.49
C GLY A 209 15.59 -4.13 14.81
N GLY A 210 14.70 -4.68 15.60
CA GLY A 210 13.54 -3.98 16.15
C GLY A 210 13.83 -3.31 17.49
N ALA A 211 12.89 -2.49 17.97
CA ALA A 211 12.99 -1.79 19.25
C ALA A 211 13.04 -2.75 20.46
N ASP A 212 12.53 -3.97 20.30
CA ASP A 212 12.58 -5.06 21.30
C ASP A 212 13.93 -5.80 21.36
N GLY A 213 14.90 -5.42 20.52
CA GLY A 213 16.20 -6.08 20.40
C GLY A 213 16.17 -7.38 19.59
N MET A 214 15.06 -7.70 18.93
CA MET A 214 15.00 -8.78 17.93
C MET A 214 15.83 -8.38 16.72
N THR A 215 16.69 -9.27 16.23
CA THR A 215 17.46 -9.08 15.00
C THR A 215 17.04 -10.10 13.94
N PHE A 216 17.35 -9.81 12.66
CA PHE A 216 17.07 -10.73 11.57
C PHE A 216 17.68 -12.13 11.80
N GLY A 217 18.95 -12.22 12.23
CA GLY A 217 19.61 -13.50 12.53
C GLY A 217 18.99 -14.26 13.69
N LYS A 218 18.57 -13.56 14.77
CA LYS A 218 17.84 -14.19 15.88
C LYS A 218 16.50 -14.76 15.41
N MET A 219 15.72 -13.99 14.68
CA MET A 219 14.43 -14.40 14.18
C MET A 219 14.52 -15.62 13.27
N LEU A 220 15.47 -15.65 12.34
CA LEU A 220 15.74 -16.84 11.51
C LEU A 220 16.06 -18.07 12.36
N THR A 221 16.87 -17.91 13.41
CA THR A 221 17.24 -19.00 14.31
C THR A 221 16.02 -19.55 15.06
N GLU A 222 15.14 -18.66 15.55
CA GLU A 222 13.89 -19.04 16.22
C GLU A 222 12.93 -19.78 15.27
N HIS A 223 12.79 -19.29 14.04
CA HIS A 223 11.97 -19.95 13.02
C HIS A 223 12.51 -21.33 12.64
N ARG A 224 13.83 -21.47 12.53
CA ARG A 224 14.45 -22.79 12.29
C ARG A 224 14.16 -23.78 13.42
N VAL A 225 14.25 -23.34 14.68
CA VAL A 225 13.88 -24.17 15.84
C VAL A 225 12.41 -24.55 15.78
N HIS A 226 11.53 -23.61 15.43
CA HIS A 226 10.10 -23.86 15.26
C HIS A 226 9.83 -24.95 14.21
N PHE A 227 10.43 -24.81 13.02
CA PHE A 227 10.28 -25.82 11.95
C PHE A 227 10.83 -27.18 12.35
N GLY A 228 11.98 -27.25 13.03
CA GLY A 228 12.54 -28.52 13.53
C GLY A 228 11.63 -29.25 14.52
N ARG A 229 10.73 -28.54 15.19
CA ARG A 229 9.73 -29.13 16.11
C ARG A 229 8.40 -29.47 15.46
N THR A 230 8.00 -28.74 14.41
CA THR A 230 6.65 -28.79 13.85
C THR A 230 6.58 -29.44 12.48
N LEU A 231 7.65 -29.43 11.71
CA LEU A 231 7.70 -29.91 10.34
C LEU A 231 8.87 -30.89 10.14
N LYS A 232 8.71 -31.83 9.19
CA LYS A 232 9.81 -32.73 8.78
C LYS A 232 10.92 -31.97 8.04
N GLN A 233 10.54 -30.96 7.27
CA GLN A 233 11.45 -30.07 6.54
C GLN A 233 10.89 -28.65 6.56
N PRO A 234 11.75 -27.61 6.64
CA PRO A 234 11.30 -26.22 6.54
C PRO A 234 10.79 -25.93 5.12
N PRO A 235 9.97 -24.88 4.94
CA PRO A 235 9.57 -24.41 3.61
C PRO A 235 10.79 -24.09 2.74
N THR A 236 10.67 -24.33 1.43
CA THR A 236 11.75 -24.05 0.45
C THR A 236 12.20 -22.59 0.48
N GLU A 237 11.23 -21.69 0.64
CA GLU A 237 11.47 -20.24 0.70
C GLU A 237 12.29 -19.87 1.96
N PHE A 238 12.00 -20.52 3.10
CA PHE A 238 12.81 -20.35 4.30
C PHE A 238 14.21 -20.94 4.13
N ALA A 239 14.34 -22.11 3.51
CA ALA A 239 15.64 -22.73 3.26
C ALA A 239 16.53 -21.81 2.42
N ALA A 240 16.00 -21.23 1.34
CA ALA A 240 16.74 -20.28 0.50
C ALA A 240 17.20 -19.03 1.28
N LEU A 241 16.32 -18.47 2.11
CA LEU A 241 16.66 -17.33 2.96
C LEU A 241 17.71 -17.69 4.02
N TRP A 242 17.62 -18.89 4.60
CA TRP A 242 18.62 -19.41 5.55
C TRP A 242 20.00 -19.58 4.90
N ASP A 243 20.05 -20.20 3.72
CA ASP A 243 21.28 -20.41 2.96
C ASP A 243 21.96 -19.08 2.62
N TRP A 244 21.15 -18.07 2.25
CA TRP A 244 21.66 -16.72 2.05
C TRP A 244 22.28 -16.16 3.34
N ALA A 245 21.58 -16.25 4.47
CA ALA A 245 22.01 -15.72 5.76
C ALA A 245 23.28 -16.44 6.28
N GLU A 246 23.39 -17.76 6.09
CA GLU A 246 24.57 -18.55 6.42
C GLU A 246 25.79 -18.13 5.58
N LYS A 247 25.60 -18.01 4.26
CA LYS A 247 26.66 -17.56 3.33
C LYS A 247 27.19 -16.17 3.68
N HIS A 248 26.36 -15.29 4.25
CA HIS A 248 26.75 -13.93 4.63
C HIS A 248 27.11 -13.79 6.11
N GLY A 249 27.22 -14.90 6.87
CA GLY A 249 27.66 -14.90 8.27
C GLY A 249 26.65 -14.32 9.27
N ILE A 250 25.37 -14.20 8.87
CA ILE A 250 24.29 -13.70 9.73
C ILE A 250 23.85 -14.78 10.74
N VAL A 251 23.84 -16.03 10.31
CA VAL A 251 23.55 -17.20 11.15
C VAL A 251 24.73 -18.19 11.10
N GLN A 252 24.85 -19.03 12.12
CA GLN A 252 25.89 -20.08 12.16
C GLN A 252 25.44 -21.32 11.38
N PRO A 253 26.37 -22.03 10.72
CA PRO A 253 26.09 -23.31 10.09
C PRO A 253 25.40 -24.26 11.06
N ALA A 254 24.52 -25.08 10.52
CA ALA A 254 23.94 -26.19 11.28
C ALA A 254 25.08 -27.17 11.70
N ARG A 255 25.27 -27.34 13.00
CA ARG A 255 26.12 -28.40 13.54
C ARG A 255 25.40 -29.72 13.49
#